data_fc2542f134d8c68adcc05275bb2385e1
#
_entry.id   fc2542f134d8c68adcc05275bb2385e1
#
_cell.length_a   1.000
_cell.length_b   1.000
_cell.length_c   1.000
_cell.angle_alpha   90.00
_cell.angle_beta   90.00
_cell.angle_gamma   90.00
#
_symmetry.space_group_name_H-M   'P 1'
#
loop_
_entity.id
_entity.type
_entity.pdbx_description
1 polymer ?
#
loop_
_entity_poly.entity_id
_entity_poly.type
_entity_poly.pdbx_seq_one_letter_code
_entity_poly.pdbx_strand_id
1 'polypeptide(L)'
;MNENVKQVMAEKRRMTIGQLTDLLISGNLRRELRMSKEDFSTLVGVMRATVRRVEGFEGTPSMRMVLKTAAALRIGIEFPECGKVEVVPRRAK
;
A
#
# COMPACT_ATOMS: atom_id res chain seq x y z
N MET A 1 3.83 19.07 -2.15
CA MET A 1 4.05 17.80 -1.50
C MET A 1 4.74 18.03 -0.20
N ASN A 2 4.31 17.34 0.87
CA ASN A 2 4.93 17.63 2.14
C ASN A 2 6.27 16.91 2.25
N GLU A 3 7.02 17.31 3.29
CA GLU A 3 8.33 16.80 3.45
C GLU A 3 8.40 15.33 3.69
N ASN A 4 7.43 14.76 4.40
CA ASN A 4 7.44 13.33 4.67
C ASN A 4 7.22 12.50 3.41
N VAL A 5 6.40 13.01 2.50
CA VAL A 5 6.17 12.33 1.24
C VAL A 5 7.46 12.34 0.42
N LYS A 6 8.14 13.48 0.37
CA LYS A 6 9.38 13.56 -0.37
C LYS A 6 10.41 12.60 0.20
N GLN A 7 10.47 12.51 1.50
CA GLN A 7 11.44 11.65 2.13
C GLN A 7 11.16 10.17 1.85
N VAL A 8 9.89 9.77 1.93
CA VAL A 8 9.54 8.39 1.65
C VAL A 8 9.89 8.04 0.21
N MET A 9 9.60 8.93 -0.72
CA MET A 9 9.90 8.67 -2.10
C MET A 9 11.40 8.60 -2.34
N ALA A 10 12.15 9.44 -1.67
CA ALA A 10 13.59 9.46 -1.85
C ALA A 10 14.27 8.21 -1.31
N GLU A 11 13.67 7.60 -0.29
CA GLU A 11 14.26 6.45 0.32
C GLU A 11 14.08 5.18 -0.47
N LYS A 12 13.29 5.20 -1.51
CA LYS A 12 13.08 4.04 -2.34
C LYS A 12 12.72 2.81 -1.53
N ARG A 13 11.72 2.95 -0.72
CA ARG A 13 11.27 1.85 0.14
C ARG A 13 10.84 0.65 -0.68
N ARG A 14 11.03 -0.51 -0.11
CA ARG A 14 10.55 -1.73 -0.71
C ARG A 14 9.77 -2.50 0.32
N MET A 15 8.70 -3.12 -0.09
CA MET A 15 7.93 -3.94 0.83
C MET A 15 7.05 -4.90 0.05
N THR A 16 6.60 -5.93 0.73
CA THR A 16 5.71 -6.89 0.08
C THR A 16 4.32 -6.30 0.03
N ILE A 17 3.47 -6.90 -0.80
CA ILE A 17 2.08 -6.48 -0.88
C ILE A 17 1.42 -6.62 0.48
N GLY A 18 1.72 -7.69 1.23
CA GLY A 18 1.15 -7.87 2.55
C GLY A 18 1.56 -6.77 3.51
N GLN A 19 2.82 -6.39 3.50
CA GLN A 19 3.28 -5.32 4.36
C GLN A 19 2.62 -4.00 4.02
N LEU A 20 2.48 -3.69 2.74
CA LEU A 20 1.84 -2.46 2.33
C LEU A 20 0.36 -2.48 2.68
N THR A 21 -0.29 -3.61 2.50
CA THR A 21 -1.69 -3.76 2.87
C THR A 21 -1.88 -3.50 4.36
N ASP A 22 -1.01 -4.08 5.19
CA ASP A 22 -1.11 -3.88 6.63
C ASP A 22 -0.91 -2.41 7.01
N LEU A 23 -0.02 -1.73 6.35
CA LEU A 23 0.21 -0.32 6.61
C LEU A 23 -1.01 0.52 6.21
N LEU A 24 -1.70 0.12 5.16
CA LEU A 24 -2.90 0.83 4.75
C LEU A 24 -4.03 0.61 5.74
N ILE A 25 -4.23 -0.62 6.15
CA ILE A 25 -5.32 -0.95 7.07
C ILE A 25 -5.12 -0.29 8.43
N SER A 26 -3.90 -0.28 8.92
CA SER A 26 -3.63 0.30 10.22
C SER A 26 -3.65 1.82 10.19
N GLY A 27 -3.56 2.42 9.02
CA GLY A 27 -3.45 3.86 8.91
C GLY A 27 -2.06 4.39 9.22
N ASN A 28 -1.12 3.48 9.49
CA ASN A 28 0.21 3.92 9.88
C ASN A 28 0.97 4.62 8.75
N LEU A 29 0.76 4.19 7.52
CA LEU A 29 1.44 4.84 6.41
C LEU A 29 0.98 6.30 6.30
N ARG A 30 -0.33 6.52 6.36
CA ARG A 30 -0.86 7.86 6.28
C ARG A 30 -0.36 8.73 7.43
N ARG A 31 -0.33 8.16 8.64
CA ARG A 31 0.13 8.92 9.79
C ARG A 31 1.61 9.24 9.70
N GLU A 32 2.38 8.31 9.18
CA GLU A 32 3.79 8.53 8.98
C GLU A 32 4.03 9.71 8.04
N LEU A 33 3.17 9.87 7.05
CA LEU A 33 3.28 10.97 6.11
C LEU A 33 2.62 12.25 6.64
N ARG A 34 1.99 12.15 7.80
CA ARG A 34 1.32 13.29 8.45
C ARG A 34 0.28 13.92 7.55
N MET A 35 -0.53 13.07 6.93
CA MET A 35 -1.56 13.54 6.02
C MET A 35 -2.93 13.23 6.58
N SER A 36 -3.89 14.08 6.23
CA SER A 36 -5.29 13.79 6.53
C SER A 36 -5.74 12.66 5.60
N LYS A 37 -6.87 12.06 5.91
CA LYS A 37 -7.41 11.03 5.04
C LYS A 37 -7.73 11.61 3.67
N GLU A 38 -8.19 12.85 3.63
CA GLU A 38 -8.51 13.48 2.37
C GLU A 38 -7.26 13.69 1.53
N ASP A 39 -6.20 14.20 2.13
CA ASP A 39 -4.96 14.43 1.41
C ASP A 39 -4.36 13.13 0.93
N PHE A 40 -4.41 12.11 1.76
CA PHE A 40 -3.88 10.82 1.39
C PHE A 40 -4.69 10.23 0.23
N SER A 41 -6.01 10.37 0.26
CA SER A 41 -6.84 9.86 -0.82
C SER A 41 -6.51 10.57 -2.13
N THR A 42 -6.26 11.85 -2.07
CA THR A 42 -5.89 12.60 -3.26
C THR A 42 -4.54 12.14 -3.80
N LEU A 43 -3.59 11.95 -2.91
CA LEU A 43 -2.26 11.51 -3.32
C LEU A 43 -2.31 10.13 -3.98
N VAL A 44 -3.05 9.22 -3.40
CA VAL A 44 -3.12 7.85 -3.91
C VAL A 44 -4.07 7.73 -5.10
N GLY A 45 -5.05 8.61 -5.18
CA GLY A 45 -5.99 8.57 -6.28
C GLY A 45 -7.18 7.67 -6.01
N VAL A 46 -7.65 7.65 -4.76
CA VAL A 46 -8.85 6.90 -4.40
C VAL A 46 -9.79 7.86 -3.68
N MET A 47 -11.01 7.43 -3.42
CA MET A 47 -11.97 8.28 -2.74
C MET A 47 -11.69 8.31 -1.25
N ARG A 48 -11.98 9.43 -0.63
CA ARG A 48 -11.78 9.57 0.81
C ARG A 48 -12.54 8.49 1.58
N ALA A 49 -13.74 8.18 1.11
CA ALA A 49 -14.56 7.17 1.76
C ALA A 49 -13.86 5.81 1.74
N THR A 50 -13.09 5.53 0.69
CA THR A 50 -12.35 4.29 0.60
C THR A 50 -11.26 4.24 1.67
N VAL A 51 -10.54 5.34 1.86
CA VAL A 51 -9.51 5.39 2.88
C VAL A 51 -10.13 5.18 4.25
N ARG A 52 -11.26 5.87 4.50
CA ARG A 52 -11.91 5.75 5.79
C ARG A 52 -12.39 4.33 6.05
N ARG A 53 -12.94 3.67 5.04
CA ARG A 53 -13.45 2.34 5.21
C ARG A 53 -12.32 1.34 5.46
N VAL A 54 -11.23 1.48 4.73
CA VAL A 54 -10.10 0.57 4.91
C VAL A 54 -9.50 0.74 6.30
N GLU A 55 -9.30 1.97 6.74
CA GLU A 55 -8.73 2.20 8.06
C GLU A 55 -9.71 1.86 9.18
N GLY A 56 -11.00 1.81 8.87
CA GLY A 56 -12.00 1.44 9.85
C GLY A 56 -12.28 -0.05 9.89
N PHE A 57 -11.47 -0.83 9.19
CA PHE A 57 -11.65 -2.28 9.14
C PHE A 57 -13.00 -2.69 8.56
N GLU A 58 -13.55 -1.87 7.68
CA GLU A 58 -14.81 -2.20 7.06
C GLU A 58 -14.62 -2.80 5.69
N GLY A 59 -13.41 -3.10 5.33
CA GLY A 59 -13.11 -3.75 4.08
C GLY A 59 -11.62 -3.78 3.89
N THR A 60 -11.14 -4.66 3.03
CA THR A 60 -9.71 -4.71 2.74
C THR A 60 -9.44 -3.83 1.53
N PRO A 61 -8.26 -3.27 1.43
CA PRO A 61 -7.93 -2.48 0.26
C PRO A 61 -7.85 -3.40 -0.96
N SER A 62 -8.32 -2.92 -2.08
CA SER A 62 -8.23 -3.71 -3.30
C SER A 62 -6.78 -3.74 -3.75
N MET A 63 -6.44 -4.71 -4.57
CA MET A 63 -5.11 -4.76 -5.14
C MET A 63 -4.82 -3.48 -5.91
N ARG A 64 -5.83 -2.93 -6.56
CA ARG A 64 -5.68 -1.69 -7.28
C ARG A 64 -5.25 -0.56 -6.35
N MET A 65 -5.86 -0.46 -5.18
CA MET A 65 -5.49 0.58 -4.22
C MET A 65 -4.06 0.37 -3.73
N VAL A 66 -3.70 -0.87 -3.46
CA VAL A 66 -2.35 -1.18 -2.99
C VAL A 66 -1.33 -0.76 -4.04
N LEU A 67 -1.59 -1.10 -5.30
CA LEU A 67 -0.66 -0.76 -6.37
C LEU A 67 -0.63 0.73 -6.65
N LYS A 68 -1.76 1.41 -6.52
CA LYS A 68 -1.77 2.86 -6.68
C LYS A 68 -0.98 3.54 -5.59
N THR A 69 -1.06 3.02 -4.37
CA THR A 69 -0.29 3.56 -3.26
C THR A 69 1.20 3.38 -3.52
N ALA A 70 1.58 2.19 -3.95
CA ALA A 70 2.98 1.93 -4.24
C ALA A 70 3.50 2.87 -5.32
N ALA A 71 2.70 3.08 -6.35
CA ALA A 71 3.11 3.96 -7.44
C ALA A 71 3.23 5.40 -6.98
N ALA A 72 2.28 5.86 -6.17
CA ALA A 72 2.27 7.25 -5.73
C ALA A 72 3.46 7.56 -4.82
N LEU A 73 3.86 6.60 -4.01
CA LEU A 73 4.95 6.81 -3.06
C LEU A 73 6.26 6.19 -3.54
N ARG A 74 6.26 5.65 -4.74
CA ARG A 74 7.46 5.03 -5.30
C ARG A 74 7.99 3.91 -4.41
N ILE A 75 7.09 3.10 -3.90
CA ILE A 75 7.46 1.96 -3.09
C ILE A 75 7.60 0.77 -4.02
N GLY A 76 8.73 0.12 -3.98
CA GLY A 76 8.95 -1.07 -4.79
C GLY A 76 8.26 -2.26 -4.18
N ILE A 77 7.51 -3.00 -4.97
CA ILE A 77 6.84 -4.18 -4.46
C ILE A 77 7.80 -5.33 -4.54
N GLU A 78 7.98 -5.98 -3.39
CA GLU A 78 8.89 -7.06 -3.31
C GLU A 78 8.13 -8.35 -3.22
N PHE A 79 8.43 -9.31 -4.06
CA PHE A 79 7.76 -10.60 -4.00
C PHE A 79 8.66 -11.59 -3.30
N PRO A 80 8.08 -12.47 -2.51
CA PRO A 80 8.88 -13.44 -1.80
C PRO A 80 9.57 -14.31 -2.83
N GLU A 81 10.68 -14.93 -2.45
CA GLU A 81 11.34 -15.74 -3.29
C GLU A 81 10.58 -16.86 -3.67
N CYS A 82 10.06 -16.85 -4.77
CA CYS A 82 9.16 -17.80 -5.12
C CYS A 82 9.72 -19.02 -5.60
N GLY A 83 10.90 -19.03 -5.82
CA GLY A 83 11.46 -20.22 -6.27
C GLY A 83 11.09 -21.28 -5.40
N LYS A 84 10.77 -20.96 -4.26
CA LYS A 84 10.44 -21.90 -3.38
C LYS A 84 9.08 -22.19 -3.42
N VAL A 85 8.34 -21.52 -3.95
CA VAL A 85 7.02 -21.71 -3.85
C VAL A 85 6.63 -22.59 -4.77
N GLU A 86 6.58 -23.27 -4.94
CA GLU A 86 6.27 -23.95 -5.70
C GLU A 86 5.16 -24.09 -6.11
N VAL A 87 4.94 -23.92 -6.36
CA VAL A 87 4.01 -23.76 -6.99
C VAL A 87 3.44 -24.81 -7.30
N VAL A 88 3.05 -25.21 -6.89
CA VAL A 88 2.44 -26.09 -7.01
C VAL A 88 1.63 -26.28 -7.91
N PRO A 89 1.65 -26.80 -8.40
CA PRO A 89 0.98 -26.92 -9.38
C PRO A 89 -0.25 -27.16 -9.25
N ARG A 90 -0.81 -26.65 -9.26
CA ARG A 90 -1.89 -26.69 -9.16
C ARG A 90 -2.46 -27.26 -10.03
N ARG A 91 -2.22 -27.56 -10.38
CA ARG A 91 -2.64 -27.99 -11.11
C ARG A 91 -2.97 -28.81 -11.24
N ALA A 92 -3.05 -29.17 -10.96
CA ALA A 92 -3.24 -29.86 -11.07
C ALA A 92 -3.86 -30.31 -11.30
N LYS A 93 -4.07 -30.23 -11.26
CA LYS A 93 -4.56 -30.50 -11.48
C LYS A 93 -4.90 -30.92 -11.81
#